data_b5d180293eec8ecc3255cc53d53ffb45
#
_entry.id   b5d180293eec8ecc3255cc53d53ffb45
#
_cell.length_a   1.000
_cell.length_b   1.000
_cell.length_c   1.000
_cell.angle_alpha   90.00
_cell.angle_beta   90.00
_cell.angle_gamma   90.00
#
_symmetry.space_group_name_H-M   'P 1'
#
loop_
_entity.id
_entity.type
_entity.pdbx_description
1 polymer ?
#
loop_
_entity_poly.entity_id
_entity_poly.type
_entity_poly.pdbx_seq_one_letter_code
_entity_poly.pdbx_strand_id
1 'polypeptide(L)'
;MGLASYKEAGIEAHGYVCDVTDEEQVKAMVAKINEEVGVIDILVNNAGIIMRKPMLEMEANEFRKVIDVDLNAPFIVSKAVIPGMIEKGHGKIINICSMMSELGRETVSAYAAAKGGLKMLTRNICSEYGEYNIQCNGIGPGYIATPQTAPLRERQADGSRHPFDQFIVSKTPAARWGNPEDLQGPAVFLASDASDFVNGHILYVDGGILAYIGKQP
;
A
#
# COMPACT_ATOMS: atom_id res chain seq x y z
N MET A 1 2.34 -5.65 19.72
CA MET A 1 2.51 -6.93 19.01
C MET A 1 3.72 -6.90 18.06
N GLY A 2 3.88 -5.90 17.20
CA GLY A 2 4.96 -5.91 16.19
C GLY A 2 6.39 -6.03 16.73
N LEU A 3 6.79 -5.22 17.72
CA LEU A 3 8.16 -5.26 18.24
C LEU A 3 8.55 -6.59 18.88
N ALA A 4 7.59 -7.29 19.51
CA ALA A 4 7.87 -8.59 20.12
C ALA A 4 8.21 -9.66 19.06
N SER A 5 7.45 -9.71 17.97
CA SER A 5 7.69 -10.67 16.88
C SER A 5 9.02 -10.39 16.13
N TYR A 6 9.42 -9.13 15.97
CA TYR A 6 10.73 -8.80 15.42
C TYR A 6 11.87 -9.25 16.32
N LYS A 7 11.73 -9.03 17.63
CA LYS A 7 12.71 -9.49 18.63
C LYS A 7 12.86 -11.01 18.64
N GLU A 8 11.74 -11.75 18.58
CA GLU A 8 11.74 -13.22 18.48
C GLU A 8 12.42 -13.71 17.19
N ALA A 9 12.29 -12.96 16.10
CA ALA A 9 12.97 -13.25 14.83
C ALA A 9 14.44 -12.78 14.81
N GLY A 10 14.99 -12.19 15.88
CA GLY A 10 16.35 -11.67 15.95
C GLY A 10 16.54 -10.38 15.13
N ILE A 11 15.44 -9.68 14.79
CA ILE A 11 15.49 -8.44 14.01
C ILE A 11 15.47 -7.25 14.98
N GLU A 12 16.44 -6.34 14.83
CA GLU A 12 16.44 -5.05 15.52
C GLU A 12 15.31 -4.18 14.94
N ALA A 13 14.45 -3.68 15.81
CA ALA A 13 13.30 -2.87 15.41
C ALA A 13 13.00 -1.79 16.45
N HIS A 14 12.72 -0.58 15.94
CA HIS A 14 12.29 0.58 16.72
C HIS A 14 10.82 0.88 16.44
N GLY A 15 10.09 1.38 17.43
CA GLY A 15 8.67 1.68 17.31
C GLY A 15 8.36 3.11 17.72
N TYR A 16 7.65 3.83 16.86
CA TYR A 16 7.22 5.20 17.08
C TYR A 16 5.71 5.30 16.91
N VAL A 17 5.05 6.04 17.80
CA VAL A 17 3.61 6.32 17.71
C VAL A 17 3.44 7.65 17.00
N CYS A 18 2.70 7.67 15.89
CA CYS A 18 2.48 8.86 15.09
C CYS A 18 1.13 8.76 14.36
N ASP A 19 0.37 9.84 14.32
CA ASP A 19 -0.71 10.00 13.35
C ASP A 19 -0.08 10.47 12.02
N VAL A 20 -0.07 9.58 11.04
CA VAL A 20 0.55 9.86 9.74
C VAL A 20 -0.19 10.93 8.92
N THR A 21 -1.39 11.34 9.34
CA THR A 21 -2.14 12.44 8.73
C THR A 21 -1.77 13.81 9.34
N ASP A 22 -1.02 13.82 10.44
CA ASP A 22 -0.54 15.03 11.12
C ASP A 22 0.91 15.33 10.70
N GLU A 23 1.09 16.39 9.91
CA GLU A 23 2.38 16.75 9.35
C GLU A 23 3.44 17.07 10.42
N GLU A 24 3.07 17.70 11.53
CA GLU A 24 4.02 18.06 12.58
C GLU A 24 4.47 16.82 13.38
N GLN A 25 3.55 15.89 13.67
CA GLN A 25 3.92 14.61 14.27
C GLN A 25 4.85 13.80 13.37
N VAL A 26 4.59 13.77 12.05
CA VAL A 26 5.44 13.08 11.09
C VAL A 26 6.84 13.70 11.04
N LYS A 27 6.96 15.02 10.97
CA LYS A 27 8.26 15.72 11.01
C LYS A 27 9.04 15.39 12.28
N ALA A 28 8.39 15.46 13.44
CA ALA A 28 9.00 15.13 14.72
C ALA A 28 9.46 13.66 14.79
N MET A 29 8.64 12.75 14.29
CA MET A 29 8.99 11.33 14.21
C MET A 29 10.20 11.07 13.31
N VAL A 30 10.24 11.65 12.10
CA VAL A 30 11.36 11.47 11.17
C VAL A 30 12.65 12.08 11.75
N ALA A 31 12.58 13.26 12.35
CA ALA A 31 13.74 13.86 13.03
C ALA A 31 14.28 12.95 14.13
N LYS A 32 13.40 12.38 14.96
CA LYS A 32 13.77 11.44 16.02
C LYS A 32 14.39 10.14 15.46
N ILE A 33 13.84 9.57 14.38
CA ILE A 33 14.41 8.40 13.71
C ILE A 33 15.82 8.71 13.21
N ASN A 34 16.02 9.85 12.56
CA ASN A 34 17.31 10.25 12.03
C ASN A 34 18.37 10.43 13.14
N GLU A 35 17.96 10.90 14.32
CA GLU A 35 18.84 11.04 15.49
C GLU A 35 19.18 9.70 16.14
N GLU A 36 18.18 8.82 16.32
CA GLU A 36 18.32 7.58 17.11
C GLU A 36 18.83 6.39 16.28
N VAL A 37 18.50 6.35 14.99
CA VAL A 37 18.75 5.19 14.12
C VAL A 37 19.61 5.58 12.91
N GLY A 38 19.30 6.70 12.27
CA GLY A 38 19.97 7.19 11.08
C GLY A 38 18.99 7.55 9.95
N VAL A 39 19.53 8.01 8.82
CA VAL A 39 18.75 8.42 7.66
C VAL A 39 18.00 7.22 7.08
N ILE A 40 16.74 7.41 6.80
CA ILE A 40 15.83 6.40 6.25
C ILE A 40 16.20 6.10 4.79
N ASP A 41 16.60 4.87 4.49
CA ASP A 41 16.92 4.40 3.14
C ASP A 41 15.70 3.95 2.36
N ILE A 42 14.76 3.30 3.06
CA ILE A 42 13.59 2.69 2.45
C ILE A 42 12.35 3.13 3.23
N LEU A 43 11.42 3.76 2.54
CA LEU A 43 10.11 4.11 3.07
C LEU A 43 9.04 3.20 2.47
N VAL A 44 8.22 2.57 3.31
CA VAL A 44 7.03 1.84 2.89
C VAL A 44 5.79 2.54 3.41
N ASN A 45 5.05 3.23 2.56
CA ASN A 45 3.76 3.82 2.87
C ASN A 45 2.67 2.74 2.84
N ASN A 46 2.47 2.08 3.98
CA ASN A 46 1.54 0.96 4.12
C ASN A 46 0.24 1.31 4.86
N ALA A 47 0.23 2.37 5.67
CA ALA A 47 -0.97 2.80 6.38
C ALA A 47 -2.12 3.02 5.38
N GLY A 48 -3.30 2.52 5.71
CA GLY A 48 -4.46 2.66 4.84
C GLY A 48 -5.73 2.14 5.50
N ILE A 49 -6.85 2.69 5.08
CA ILE A 49 -8.19 2.31 5.53
C ILE A 49 -9.11 2.13 4.34
N ILE A 50 -10.12 1.30 4.51
CA ILE A 50 -11.18 1.15 3.51
C ILE A 50 -12.54 1.32 4.17
N MET A 51 -13.36 2.19 3.59
CA MET A 51 -14.77 2.33 3.96
C MET A 51 -15.63 1.82 2.81
N ARG A 52 -16.49 0.84 3.13
CA ARG A 52 -17.39 0.22 2.14
C ARG A 52 -18.80 0.75 2.35
N LYS A 53 -19.21 1.69 1.49
CA LYS A 53 -20.50 2.37 1.59
C LYS A 53 -20.95 2.83 0.20
N PRO A 54 -22.23 2.66 -0.18
CA PRO A 54 -22.75 3.25 -1.41
C PRO A 54 -22.48 4.76 -1.46
N MET A 55 -22.17 5.30 -2.65
CA MET A 55 -21.80 6.71 -2.79
C MET A 55 -22.89 7.66 -2.25
N LEU A 56 -24.16 7.36 -2.46
CA LEU A 56 -25.26 8.19 -1.98
C LEU A 56 -25.42 8.19 -0.45
N GLU A 57 -24.85 7.21 0.23
CA GLU A 57 -24.91 7.05 1.68
C GLU A 57 -23.62 7.52 2.36
N MET A 58 -22.54 7.73 1.60
CA MET A 58 -21.23 8.13 2.13
C MET A 58 -21.21 9.62 2.46
N GLU A 59 -20.98 9.94 3.71
CA GLU A 59 -20.82 11.32 4.13
C GLU A 59 -19.48 11.92 3.63
N ALA A 60 -19.47 13.23 3.35
CA ALA A 60 -18.27 13.90 2.84
C ALA A 60 -17.06 13.81 3.81
N ASN A 61 -17.29 13.76 5.12
CA ASN A 61 -16.23 13.57 6.12
C ASN A 61 -15.67 12.15 6.10
N GLU A 62 -16.50 11.14 5.82
CA GLU A 62 -16.06 9.75 5.67
C GLU A 62 -15.16 9.61 4.42
N PHE A 63 -15.55 10.25 3.31
CA PHE A 63 -14.74 10.32 2.10
C PHE A 63 -13.38 10.98 2.38
N ARG A 64 -13.38 12.18 3.01
CA ARG A 64 -12.16 12.91 3.36
C ARG A 64 -11.23 12.07 4.23
N LYS A 65 -11.75 11.37 5.24
CA LYS A 65 -10.95 10.51 6.11
C LYS A 65 -10.17 9.45 5.34
N VAL A 66 -10.77 8.83 4.32
CA VAL A 66 -10.07 7.85 3.48
C VAL A 66 -9.00 8.54 2.62
N ILE A 67 -9.30 9.71 2.05
CA ILE A 67 -8.32 10.50 1.29
C ILE A 67 -7.14 10.90 2.18
N ASP A 68 -7.41 11.34 3.40
CA ASP A 68 -6.36 11.77 4.33
C ASP A 68 -5.39 10.64 4.66
N VAL A 69 -5.89 9.45 4.96
CA VAL A 69 -5.03 8.32 5.34
C VAL A 69 -4.36 7.67 4.12
N ASP A 70 -5.10 7.47 3.01
CA ASP A 70 -4.63 6.64 1.90
C ASP A 70 -3.92 7.42 0.78
N LEU A 71 -3.96 8.78 0.83
CA LEU A 71 -3.33 9.65 -0.15
C LEU A 71 -2.51 10.78 0.48
N ASN A 72 -3.12 11.58 1.37
CA ASN A 72 -2.43 12.73 1.97
C ASN A 72 -1.30 12.28 2.91
N ALA A 73 -1.52 11.24 3.72
CA ALA A 73 -0.48 10.71 4.61
C ALA A 73 0.76 10.18 3.86
N PRO A 74 0.66 9.36 2.79
CA PRO A 74 1.81 9.02 1.94
C PRO A 74 2.57 10.24 1.40
N PHE A 75 1.88 11.32 1.02
CA PHE A 75 2.51 12.57 0.61
C PHE A 75 3.28 13.20 1.79
N ILE A 76 2.64 13.35 2.95
CA ILE A 76 3.24 13.97 4.15
C ILE A 76 4.50 13.21 4.60
N VAL A 77 4.41 11.87 4.68
CA VAL A 77 5.54 11.04 5.12
C VAL A 77 6.68 11.06 4.09
N SER A 78 6.37 10.93 2.79
CA SER A 78 7.37 11.01 1.74
C SER A 78 8.09 12.36 1.74
N LYS A 79 7.35 13.47 1.85
CA LYS A 79 7.89 14.83 1.95
C LYS A 79 8.86 14.99 3.13
N ALA A 80 8.59 14.34 4.26
CA ALA A 80 9.46 14.41 5.43
C ALA A 80 10.74 13.58 5.31
N VAL A 81 10.71 12.48 4.54
CA VAL A 81 11.85 11.54 4.40
C VAL A 81 12.77 11.93 3.24
N ILE A 82 12.24 12.44 2.14
CA ILE A 82 12.99 12.78 0.91
C ILE A 82 14.22 13.65 1.15
N PRO A 83 14.21 14.71 1.99
CA PRO A 83 15.42 15.52 2.21
C PRO A 83 16.64 14.71 2.65
N GLY A 84 16.48 13.78 3.59
CA GLY A 84 17.58 12.89 4.01
C GLY A 84 18.04 11.95 2.91
N MET A 85 17.12 11.44 2.08
CA MET A 85 17.48 10.61 0.93
C MET A 85 18.28 11.41 -0.13
N ILE A 86 17.93 12.68 -0.36
CA ILE A 86 18.68 13.59 -1.27
C ILE A 86 20.11 13.80 -0.74
N GLU A 87 20.27 14.11 0.55
CA GLU A 87 21.60 14.29 1.16
C GLU A 87 22.45 13.03 1.06
N LYS A 88 21.84 11.85 1.16
CA LYS A 88 22.49 10.55 1.05
C LYS A 88 22.78 10.16 -0.40
N GLY A 89 22.10 10.75 -1.39
CA GLY A 89 22.20 10.39 -2.81
C GLY A 89 21.59 9.01 -3.14
N HIS A 90 20.65 8.52 -2.31
CA HIS A 90 19.97 7.24 -2.49
C HIS A 90 18.69 7.19 -1.67
N GLY A 91 17.65 6.55 -2.22
CA GLY A 91 16.41 6.28 -1.50
C GLY A 91 15.41 5.43 -2.27
N LYS A 92 14.63 4.65 -1.53
CA LYS A 92 13.54 3.84 -2.08
C LYS A 92 12.22 4.19 -1.38
N ILE A 93 11.21 4.53 -2.16
CA ILE A 93 9.85 4.77 -1.66
C ILE A 93 8.91 3.74 -2.27
N ILE A 94 8.21 3.00 -1.44
CA ILE A 94 7.25 1.96 -1.85
C ILE A 94 5.88 2.34 -1.34
N ASN A 95 4.97 2.69 -2.24
CA ASN A 95 3.59 3.01 -1.92
C ASN A 95 2.71 1.76 -2.06
N ILE A 96 1.95 1.42 -1.02
CA ILE A 96 0.96 0.32 -1.14
C ILE A 96 -0.29 0.87 -1.83
N CYS A 97 -0.28 0.70 -3.14
CA CYS A 97 -1.39 0.98 -4.03
C CYS A 97 -2.49 -0.10 -3.93
N SER A 98 -3.21 -0.35 -5.00
CA SER A 98 -4.24 -1.39 -5.09
C SER A 98 -4.56 -1.66 -6.55
N MET A 99 -5.16 -2.80 -6.86
CA MET A 99 -5.86 -2.98 -8.13
C MET A 99 -6.95 -1.90 -8.34
N MET A 100 -7.49 -1.31 -7.25
CA MET A 100 -8.39 -0.16 -7.31
C MET A 100 -7.71 1.14 -7.77
N SER A 101 -6.42 1.15 -8.00
CA SER A 101 -5.73 2.24 -8.71
C SER A 101 -6.03 2.25 -10.21
N GLU A 102 -6.60 1.16 -10.75
CA GLU A 102 -7.00 1.00 -12.16
C GLU A 102 -8.49 0.75 -12.33
N LEU A 103 -9.12 0.09 -11.38
CA LEU A 103 -10.51 -0.34 -11.48
C LEU A 103 -11.42 0.40 -10.50
N GLY A 104 -12.65 0.63 -10.92
CA GLY A 104 -13.75 0.98 -10.02
C GLY A 104 -14.50 -0.25 -9.53
N ARG A 105 -15.01 -0.17 -8.31
CA ARG A 105 -15.93 -1.14 -7.73
C ARG A 105 -16.98 -0.42 -6.91
N GLU A 106 -18.17 -0.96 -6.86
CA GLU A 106 -19.25 -0.48 -6.00
C GLU A 106 -18.78 -0.36 -4.53
N THR A 107 -19.31 0.62 -3.82
CA THR A 107 -19.13 0.85 -2.39
C THR A 107 -17.73 1.29 -1.93
N VAL A 108 -16.76 1.50 -2.81
CA VAL A 108 -15.37 1.86 -2.45
C VAL A 108 -14.89 3.15 -3.15
N SER A 109 -15.79 4.09 -3.44
CA SER A 109 -15.47 5.31 -4.20
C SER A 109 -14.30 6.11 -3.61
N ALA A 110 -14.30 6.36 -2.29
CA ALA A 110 -13.22 7.08 -1.62
C ALA A 110 -11.89 6.33 -1.70
N TYR A 111 -11.91 5.02 -1.48
CA TYR A 111 -10.71 4.18 -1.56
C TYR A 111 -10.12 4.13 -2.98
N ALA A 112 -10.96 3.93 -3.99
CA ALA A 112 -10.51 3.92 -5.39
C ALA A 112 -9.96 5.30 -5.81
N ALA A 113 -10.59 6.40 -5.40
CA ALA A 113 -10.08 7.74 -5.64
C ALA A 113 -8.71 7.96 -4.98
N ALA A 114 -8.55 7.57 -3.70
CA ALA A 114 -7.28 7.67 -2.99
C ALA A 114 -6.18 6.83 -3.64
N LYS A 115 -6.46 5.56 -3.98
CA LYS A 115 -5.46 4.66 -4.59
C LYS A 115 -5.13 5.03 -6.04
N GLY A 116 -6.06 5.61 -6.80
CA GLY A 116 -5.80 6.25 -8.09
C GLY A 116 -4.89 7.47 -7.95
N GLY A 117 -5.17 8.33 -6.96
CA GLY A 117 -4.32 9.46 -6.61
C GLY A 117 -2.92 9.03 -6.16
N LEU A 118 -2.81 8.00 -5.33
CA LEU A 118 -1.52 7.47 -4.86
C LEU A 118 -0.66 6.91 -6.00
N LYS A 119 -1.27 6.27 -7.01
CA LYS A 119 -0.59 5.88 -8.25
C LYS A 119 0.02 7.09 -8.94
N MET A 120 -0.71 8.19 -9.07
CA MET A 120 -0.18 9.41 -9.70
C MET A 120 0.86 10.10 -8.82
N LEU A 121 0.69 10.13 -7.50
CA LEU A 121 1.70 10.64 -6.57
C LEU A 121 3.01 9.86 -6.69
N THR A 122 2.96 8.53 -6.84
CA THR A 122 4.14 7.67 -7.07
C THR A 122 4.92 8.13 -8.31
N ARG A 123 4.22 8.44 -9.40
CA ARG A 123 4.83 8.93 -10.65
C ARG A 123 5.40 10.33 -10.50
N ASN A 124 4.73 11.21 -9.75
CA ASN A 124 5.23 12.57 -9.52
C ASN A 124 6.50 12.57 -8.67
N ILE A 125 6.56 11.78 -7.59
CA ILE A 125 7.77 11.63 -6.78
C ILE A 125 8.92 11.11 -7.65
N CYS A 126 8.68 10.10 -8.50
CA CYS A 126 9.66 9.62 -9.47
C CYS A 126 10.16 10.75 -10.38
N SER A 127 9.26 11.57 -10.92
CA SER A 127 9.60 12.67 -11.84
C SER A 127 10.41 13.78 -11.18
N GLU A 128 10.10 14.10 -9.90
CA GLU A 128 10.74 15.21 -9.20
C GLU A 128 12.09 14.83 -8.57
N TYR A 129 12.24 13.57 -8.15
CA TYR A 129 13.39 13.15 -7.32
C TYR A 129 14.24 12.05 -7.94
N GLY A 130 13.92 11.58 -9.15
CA GLY A 130 14.69 10.53 -9.83
C GLY A 130 16.15 10.90 -10.10
N GLU A 131 16.45 12.18 -10.36
CA GLU A 131 17.82 12.67 -10.54
C GLU A 131 18.70 12.56 -9.29
N TYR A 132 18.09 12.49 -8.10
CA TYR A 132 18.78 12.29 -6.83
C TYR A 132 18.99 10.80 -6.48
N ASN A 133 18.81 9.90 -7.45
CA ASN A 133 18.87 8.46 -7.24
C ASN A 133 17.80 7.96 -6.23
N ILE A 134 16.62 8.55 -6.28
CA ILE A 134 15.45 8.14 -5.48
C ILE A 134 14.46 7.46 -6.40
N GLN A 135 14.15 6.19 -6.13
CA GLN A 135 13.12 5.45 -6.83
C GLN A 135 11.84 5.42 -5.99
N CYS A 136 10.74 5.83 -6.61
CA CYS A 136 9.41 5.74 -6.03
C CYS A 136 8.55 4.81 -6.86
N ASN A 137 8.15 3.68 -6.29
CA ASN A 137 7.32 2.68 -6.95
C ASN A 137 6.13 2.29 -6.08
N GLY A 138 5.17 1.59 -6.65
CA GLY A 138 4.02 1.05 -5.94
C GLY A 138 3.95 -0.46 -6.01
N ILE A 139 3.41 -1.08 -4.97
CA ILE A 139 2.86 -2.42 -5.02
C ILE A 139 1.35 -2.29 -5.13
N GLY A 140 0.74 -2.94 -6.10
CA GLY A 140 -0.70 -2.95 -6.31
C GLY A 140 -1.29 -4.33 -5.99
N PRO A 141 -1.62 -4.63 -4.73
CA PRO A 141 -2.21 -5.92 -4.39
C PRO A 141 -3.60 -6.10 -5.01
N GLY A 142 -3.89 -7.34 -5.37
CA GLY A 142 -5.25 -7.81 -5.59
C GLY A 142 -5.97 -8.09 -4.27
N TYR A 143 -6.76 -9.14 -4.23
CA TYR A 143 -7.46 -9.56 -3.01
C TYR A 143 -6.57 -10.47 -2.17
N ILE A 144 -6.12 -9.95 -1.02
CA ILE A 144 -5.23 -10.63 -0.09
C ILE A 144 -5.99 -11.16 1.12
N ALA A 145 -5.69 -12.39 1.50
CA ALA A 145 -6.26 -13.08 2.65
C ALA A 145 -5.63 -12.55 3.95
N THR A 146 -6.30 -11.61 4.59
CA THR A 146 -5.90 -10.99 5.85
C THR A 146 -7.02 -11.15 6.90
N PRO A 147 -6.78 -10.86 8.18
CA PRO A 147 -7.84 -10.79 9.19
C PRO A 147 -8.98 -9.84 8.78
N GLN A 148 -8.66 -8.70 8.17
CA GLN A 148 -9.65 -7.72 7.71
C GLN A 148 -10.58 -8.27 6.62
N THR A 149 -10.12 -9.22 5.80
CA THR A 149 -10.90 -9.85 4.73
C THR A 149 -11.48 -11.21 5.13
N ALA A 150 -11.20 -11.69 6.33
CA ALA A 150 -11.69 -12.99 6.81
C ALA A 150 -13.22 -13.14 6.71
N PRO A 151 -14.05 -12.17 7.13
CA PRO A 151 -15.51 -12.30 7.03
C PRO A 151 -16.02 -12.50 5.60
N LEU A 152 -15.28 -12.03 4.59
CA LEU A 152 -15.64 -12.17 3.18
C LEU A 152 -15.27 -13.56 2.60
N ARG A 153 -14.58 -14.39 3.38
CA ARG A 153 -14.09 -15.73 3.00
C ARG A 153 -14.62 -16.84 3.88
N GLU A 154 -15.41 -16.49 4.92
CA GLU A 154 -16.04 -17.48 5.79
C GLU A 154 -17.01 -18.34 5.00
N ARG A 155 -17.04 -19.65 5.33
CA ARG A 155 -18.01 -20.54 4.71
C ARG A 155 -19.40 -20.27 5.27
N GLN A 156 -20.40 -20.42 4.40
CA GLN A 156 -21.79 -20.34 4.80
C GLN A 156 -22.18 -21.55 5.67
N ALA A 157 -23.32 -21.48 6.34
CA ALA A 157 -23.82 -22.55 7.22
C ALA A 157 -23.99 -23.90 6.48
N ASP A 158 -24.26 -23.88 5.19
CA ASP A 158 -24.38 -25.06 4.31
C ASP A 158 -23.03 -25.59 3.78
N GLY A 159 -21.91 -24.99 4.22
CA GLY A 159 -20.56 -25.35 3.80
C GLY A 159 -20.13 -24.71 2.45
N SER A 160 -21.00 -23.99 1.77
CA SER A 160 -20.68 -23.29 0.53
C SER A 160 -19.70 -22.12 0.76
N ARG A 161 -19.06 -21.64 -0.29
CA ARG A 161 -18.24 -20.44 -0.25
C ARG A 161 -19.11 -19.20 -0.05
N HIS A 162 -18.60 -18.20 0.67
CA HIS A 162 -19.23 -16.88 0.70
C HIS A 162 -19.38 -16.33 -0.73
N PRO A 163 -20.51 -15.73 -1.13
CA PRO A 163 -20.73 -15.25 -2.49
C PRO A 163 -19.62 -14.33 -3.00
N PHE A 164 -19.08 -13.46 -2.14
CA PHE A 164 -17.97 -12.59 -2.50
C PHE A 164 -16.66 -13.36 -2.73
N ASP A 165 -16.37 -14.39 -1.92
CA ASP A 165 -15.22 -15.30 -2.15
C ASP A 165 -15.33 -15.99 -3.51
N GLN A 166 -16.50 -16.53 -3.81
CA GLN A 166 -16.76 -17.17 -5.10
C GLN A 166 -16.56 -16.19 -6.27
N PHE A 167 -17.09 -14.96 -6.13
CA PHE A 167 -16.91 -13.90 -7.12
C PHE A 167 -15.43 -13.60 -7.36
N ILE A 168 -14.64 -13.35 -6.29
CA ILE A 168 -13.22 -13.02 -6.41
C ILE A 168 -12.43 -14.16 -7.03
N VAL A 169 -12.62 -15.38 -6.55
CA VAL A 169 -11.90 -16.56 -7.09
C VAL A 169 -12.24 -16.78 -8.57
N SER A 170 -13.48 -16.55 -8.99
CA SER A 170 -13.88 -16.68 -10.41
C SER A 170 -13.27 -15.60 -11.31
N LYS A 171 -12.96 -14.42 -10.77
CA LYS A 171 -12.38 -13.28 -11.50
C LYS A 171 -10.85 -13.26 -11.48
N THR A 172 -10.23 -14.06 -10.64
CA THR A 172 -8.76 -14.14 -10.51
C THR A 172 -8.24 -15.36 -11.26
N PRO A 173 -7.40 -15.20 -12.30
CA PRO A 173 -6.81 -16.34 -13.04
C PRO A 173 -6.10 -17.35 -12.15
N ALA A 174 -5.41 -16.91 -11.09
CA ALA A 174 -4.77 -17.77 -10.10
C ALA A 174 -5.76 -18.63 -9.29
N ALA A 175 -7.08 -18.39 -9.42
CA ALA A 175 -8.17 -19.11 -8.77
C ALA A 175 -8.08 -19.18 -7.24
N ARG A 176 -7.43 -18.17 -6.63
CA ARG A 176 -7.27 -18.03 -5.18
C ARG A 176 -7.16 -16.56 -4.77
N TRP A 177 -7.33 -16.30 -3.49
CA TRP A 177 -6.83 -15.07 -2.86
C TRP A 177 -5.31 -15.13 -2.78
N GLY A 178 -4.66 -13.98 -2.84
CA GLY A 178 -3.26 -13.86 -2.48
C GLY A 178 -3.09 -14.01 -0.96
N ASN A 179 -1.89 -14.36 -0.53
CA ASN A 179 -1.47 -14.31 0.87
C ASN A 179 -0.54 -13.11 1.09
N PRO A 180 -0.36 -12.62 2.33
CA PRO A 180 0.63 -11.58 2.61
C PRO A 180 2.03 -11.93 2.10
N GLU A 181 2.41 -13.20 2.13
CA GLU A 181 3.70 -13.72 1.64
C GLU A 181 3.89 -13.52 0.13
N ASP A 182 2.83 -13.48 -0.66
CA ASP A 182 2.90 -13.19 -2.10
C ASP A 182 3.44 -11.77 -2.39
N LEU A 183 3.40 -10.87 -1.40
CA LEU A 183 3.90 -9.49 -1.50
C LEU A 183 5.36 -9.33 -1.08
N GLN A 184 5.96 -10.32 -0.40
CA GLN A 184 7.31 -10.21 0.16
C GLN A 184 8.38 -10.06 -0.92
N GLY A 185 8.37 -10.94 -1.93
CA GLY A 185 9.29 -10.87 -3.06
C GLY A 185 9.25 -9.52 -3.79
N PRO A 186 8.07 -9.02 -4.22
CA PRO A 186 7.90 -7.70 -4.77
C PRO A 186 8.42 -6.56 -3.88
N ALA A 187 8.18 -6.62 -2.57
CA ALA A 187 8.68 -5.61 -1.63
C ALA A 187 10.21 -5.63 -1.53
N VAL A 188 10.83 -6.80 -1.42
CA VAL A 188 12.29 -6.97 -1.40
C VAL A 188 12.90 -6.50 -2.72
N PHE A 189 12.32 -6.85 -3.87
CA PHE A 189 12.78 -6.38 -5.17
C PHE A 189 12.78 -4.85 -5.26
N LEU A 190 11.67 -4.20 -4.91
CA LEU A 190 11.54 -2.74 -4.99
C LEU A 190 12.39 -2.00 -3.92
N ALA A 191 12.76 -2.67 -2.85
CA ALA A 191 13.62 -2.14 -1.80
C ALA A 191 15.12 -2.32 -2.07
N SER A 192 15.50 -3.12 -3.06
CA SER A 192 16.89 -3.47 -3.37
C SER A 192 17.44 -2.76 -4.61
N ASP A 193 18.76 -2.79 -4.79
CA ASP A 193 19.46 -2.25 -5.96
C ASP A 193 19.03 -2.92 -7.27
N ALA A 194 18.44 -4.13 -7.21
CA ALA A 194 17.88 -4.81 -8.38
C ALA A 194 16.76 -3.99 -9.08
N SER A 195 16.20 -2.99 -8.40
CA SER A 195 15.17 -2.09 -8.93
C SER A 195 15.65 -0.67 -9.22
N ASP A 196 16.96 -0.41 -9.29
CA ASP A 196 17.51 0.96 -9.45
C ASP A 196 17.04 1.67 -10.72
N PHE A 197 16.73 0.92 -11.77
CA PHE A 197 16.20 1.49 -13.01
C PHE A 197 14.68 1.31 -13.16
N VAL A 198 14.00 0.83 -12.10
CA VAL A 198 12.53 0.76 -12.02
C VAL A 198 12.05 1.96 -11.21
N ASN A 199 11.38 2.91 -11.86
CA ASN A 199 10.92 4.13 -11.19
C ASN A 199 9.56 4.57 -11.73
N GLY A 200 8.64 4.99 -10.87
CA GLY A 200 7.29 5.42 -11.22
C GLY A 200 6.34 4.28 -11.60
N HIS A 201 6.72 3.04 -11.38
CA HIS A 201 5.95 1.84 -11.74
C HIS A 201 5.06 1.35 -10.60
N ILE A 202 3.89 0.79 -10.96
CA ILE A 202 3.05 0.05 -10.01
C ILE A 202 3.14 -1.43 -10.38
N LEU A 203 3.79 -2.21 -9.53
CA LEU A 203 3.89 -3.66 -9.66
C LEU A 203 2.63 -4.31 -9.10
N TYR A 204 1.74 -4.75 -9.98
CA TYR A 204 0.51 -5.42 -9.57
C TYR A 204 0.78 -6.87 -9.17
N VAL A 205 0.35 -7.23 -7.96
CA VAL A 205 0.47 -8.56 -7.36
C VAL A 205 -0.95 -9.05 -7.05
N ASP A 206 -1.66 -9.44 -8.08
CA ASP A 206 -3.12 -9.57 -8.07
C ASP A 206 -3.65 -10.92 -8.59
N GLY A 207 -2.74 -11.88 -8.84
CA GLY A 207 -3.11 -13.18 -9.40
C GLY A 207 -3.64 -13.12 -10.82
N GLY A 208 -3.41 -11.99 -11.52
CA GLY A 208 -3.78 -11.75 -12.91
C GLY A 208 -5.16 -11.12 -13.11
N ILE A 209 -5.82 -10.65 -12.06
CA ILE A 209 -7.19 -10.10 -12.18
C ILE A 209 -7.25 -8.87 -13.09
N LEU A 210 -6.22 -8.02 -13.13
CA LEU A 210 -6.16 -6.87 -14.02
C LEU A 210 -5.87 -7.21 -15.48
N ALA A 211 -5.28 -8.37 -15.73
CA ALA A 211 -4.90 -8.82 -17.07
C ALA A 211 -5.97 -9.72 -17.73
N TYR A 212 -7.15 -9.87 -17.11
CA TYR A 212 -8.06 -10.96 -17.42
C TYR A 212 -9.47 -10.49 -17.77
N ILE A 213 -9.96 -10.87 -18.94
CA ILE A 213 -11.30 -10.52 -19.41
C ILE A 213 -12.41 -11.43 -18.84
N GLY A 214 -12.08 -12.65 -18.46
CA GLY A 214 -13.02 -13.66 -17.98
C GLY A 214 -12.80 -15.05 -18.61
N LYS A 215 -13.34 -16.11 -17.99
CA LYS A 215 -13.37 -17.44 -18.57
C LYS A 215 -14.37 -17.50 -19.72
N GLN A 216 -14.02 -18.22 -20.74
CA GLN A 216 -14.97 -18.60 -21.78
C GLN A 216 -16.05 -19.52 -21.19
N PRO A 217 -17.32 -19.44 -21.68
CA PRO A 217 -18.38 -20.32 -21.26
C PRO A 217 -18.07 -21.79 -21.53
#